data_197f84cc7dd3b46351ef9d1035bedd1d
#
_entry.id   197f84cc7dd3b46351ef9d1035bedd1d
#
_cell.length_a   1.000
_cell.length_b   1.000
_cell.length_c   1.000
_cell.angle_alpha   90.00
_cell.angle_beta   90.00
_cell.angle_gamma   90.00
#
_symmetry.space_group_name_H-M   'P 1'
#
loop_
_entity.id
_entity.type
_entity.pdbx_description
1 polymer ?
#
loop_
_entity_poly.entity_id
_entity_poly.type
_entity_poly.pdbx_seq_one_letter_code
_entity_poly.pdbx_strand_id
1 'polypeptide(L)'
;MESTSLHMHLLDEEEMVVTRDWRKALKAQPAYRIVNRTIRGQTLFVYIVGLTGVFFLIYLYSNSSKRSNTSILRSGDYNYTYPLTRPIRTSNMHTFRIGIIADLDTDSLKKNEKNTWISFFKTGHLNYNPHKHSVVITWDLKDPEVLKTNYALKGRGLELSELVTFDGKLLTFDDRTGLVLEIVKNDVIPWVILMDGDGKSKKGFKSEWATVKDELLYVGSMGKEWTTASGEFENNNPQYIKTVTNKGQVSHISWIAEYRRIREVLGIKWPGYMIHESGVWSNEHQRWFFLPRRCSKEPYNESLDEHRGCSVLISADPQMYDVTVVKVIH
;
A
#
# COMPACT_ATOMS: atom_id res chain seq x y z
N MET A 1 28.70 26.75 -6.95
CA MET A 1 27.27 27.06 -6.66
C MET A 1 27.22 28.52 -6.26
N GLU A 2 27.01 29.38 -7.24
CA GLU A 2 26.90 30.83 -6.99
C GLU A 2 25.45 31.16 -6.67
N SER A 3 25.23 31.70 -5.47
CA SER A 3 23.94 32.26 -5.07
C SER A 3 23.76 33.61 -5.76
N THR A 4 22.84 33.67 -6.72
CA THR A 4 22.47 34.94 -7.36
C THR A 4 21.65 35.76 -6.35
N SER A 5 22.34 36.66 -5.63
CA SER A 5 21.70 37.67 -4.79
C SER A 5 21.02 38.70 -5.72
N LEU A 6 19.71 38.79 -5.62
CA LEU A 6 18.92 39.81 -6.32
C LEU A 6 19.14 41.14 -5.59
N HIS A 7 20.05 41.98 -6.09
CA HIS A 7 20.23 43.34 -5.59
C HIS A 7 19.17 44.27 -6.22
N MET A 8 18.23 44.67 -5.40
CA MET A 8 17.25 45.69 -5.72
C MET A 8 17.88 47.06 -5.36
N HIS A 9 18.31 47.81 -6.38
CA HIS A 9 18.73 49.19 -6.19
C HIS A 9 17.50 50.11 -6.30
N LEU A 10 17.24 50.87 -5.24
CA LEU A 10 16.39 52.05 -5.30
C LEU A 10 17.11 53.10 -6.14
N LEU A 11 16.42 53.73 -7.08
CA LEU A 11 16.98 54.83 -7.87
C LEU A 11 17.36 55.97 -6.96
N ASP A 12 18.58 56.50 -7.16
CA ASP A 12 19.14 57.57 -6.36
C ASP A 12 18.22 58.79 -6.25
N GLU A 13 18.25 59.44 -5.11
CA GLU A 13 17.45 60.63 -4.75
C GLU A 13 17.63 61.80 -5.75
N GLU A 14 18.70 61.85 -6.54
CA GLU A 14 18.96 62.93 -7.50
C GLU A 14 18.01 62.98 -8.70
N GLU A 15 17.45 61.86 -9.15
CA GLU A 15 16.45 61.88 -10.24
C GLU A 15 15.04 62.28 -9.77
N MET A 16 14.79 62.34 -8.46
CA MET A 16 13.49 62.78 -7.90
C MET A 16 13.39 64.30 -7.68
N VAL A 17 14.50 65.07 -7.79
CA VAL A 17 14.54 66.51 -7.42
C VAL A 17 14.06 67.45 -8.54
N VAL A 18 13.72 66.95 -9.72
CA VAL A 18 13.34 67.82 -10.88
C VAL A 18 11.84 68.16 -10.91
N THR A 19 11.00 67.67 -10.01
CA THR A 19 9.63 68.12 -9.92
C THR A 19 9.39 69.01 -8.74
N ARG A 20 9.42 70.35 -8.94
CA ARG A 20 9.02 71.39 -7.95
C ARG A 20 7.58 71.31 -7.44
N ASP A 21 6.86 70.23 -7.71
CA ASP A 21 5.49 70.02 -7.30
C ASP A 21 5.38 68.70 -6.49
N TRP A 22 5.50 68.84 -5.18
CA TRP A 22 5.39 67.72 -4.23
C TRP A 22 4.06 66.90 -4.39
N ARG A 23 2.99 67.54 -4.91
CA ARG A 23 1.70 66.85 -5.20
C ARG A 23 1.81 65.87 -6.37
N LYS A 24 2.73 66.11 -7.31
CA LYS A 24 3.03 65.19 -8.41
C LYS A 24 3.92 64.03 -7.94
N ALA A 25 4.87 64.31 -7.03
CA ALA A 25 5.75 63.31 -6.44
C ALA A 25 4.97 62.29 -5.59
N LEU A 26 3.94 62.74 -4.85
CA LEU A 26 3.06 61.85 -4.06
C LEU A 26 2.14 60.97 -4.92
N LYS A 27 1.96 61.28 -6.20
CA LYS A 27 1.20 60.49 -7.17
C LYS A 27 2.09 59.62 -8.09
N ALA A 28 3.41 59.78 -8.00
CA ALA A 28 4.36 58.98 -8.75
C ALA A 28 4.40 57.54 -8.16
N GLN A 29 4.09 56.57 -8.95
CA GLN A 29 4.17 55.17 -8.52
C GLN A 29 5.63 54.72 -8.43
N PRO A 30 5.99 53.91 -7.42
CA PRO A 30 7.34 53.40 -7.30
C PRO A 30 7.73 52.62 -8.54
N ALA A 31 8.91 52.94 -9.10
CA ALA A 31 9.47 52.26 -10.26
C ALA A 31 10.70 51.46 -9.81
N TYR A 32 10.76 50.20 -10.23
CA TYR A 32 11.86 49.26 -9.91
C TYR A 32 12.68 48.98 -11.18
N ARG A 33 14.01 48.98 -11.04
CA ARG A 33 14.92 48.64 -12.14
C ARG A 33 15.36 47.18 -12.02
N ILE A 34 14.97 46.37 -12.96
CA ILE A 34 15.35 44.94 -13.04
C ILE A 34 16.09 44.76 -14.39
N VAL A 35 17.40 44.44 -14.30
CA VAL A 35 18.23 44.13 -15.47
C VAL A 35 17.95 45.07 -16.68
N ASN A 36 18.48 46.28 -16.66
CA ASN A 36 18.40 47.26 -17.77
C ASN A 36 16.98 47.71 -18.23
N ARG A 37 15.91 47.39 -17.51
CA ARG A 37 14.55 47.87 -17.81
C ARG A 37 13.90 48.44 -16.52
N THR A 38 13.26 49.58 -16.66
CA THR A 38 12.48 50.24 -15.61
C THR A 38 11.04 49.76 -15.71
N ILE A 39 10.52 49.07 -14.66
CA ILE A 39 9.15 48.54 -14.66
C ILE A 39 8.35 49.39 -13.62
N ARG A 40 7.19 49.88 -14.03
CA ARG A 40 6.27 50.59 -13.14
C ARG A 40 5.63 49.62 -12.17
N GLY A 41 5.42 50.00 -10.90
CA GLY A 41 4.91 49.13 -9.85
C GLY A 41 3.59 48.45 -10.18
N GLN A 42 2.68 49.09 -10.93
CA GLN A 42 1.45 48.48 -11.43
C GLN A 42 1.74 47.33 -12.40
N THR A 43 2.68 47.46 -13.32
CA THR A 43 3.05 46.42 -14.27
C THR A 43 3.68 45.24 -13.56
N LEU A 44 4.54 45.48 -12.56
CA LEU A 44 5.14 44.41 -11.76
C LEU A 44 4.05 43.62 -10.99
N PHE A 45 3.08 44.33 -10.38
CA PHE A 45 1.95 43.72 -9.67
C PHE A 45 1.12 42.82 -10.60
N VAL A 46 0.82 43.25 -11.81
CA VAL A 46 0.07 42.46 -12.82
C VAL A 46 0.84 41.19 -13.19
N TYR A 47 2.16 41.27 -13.37
CA TYR A 47 2.98 40.09 -13.65
C TYR A 47 3.02 39.10 -12.46
N ILE A 48 3.13 39.59 -11.23
CA ILE A 48 3.10 38.72 -10.03
C ILE A 48 1.73 38.03 -9.90
N VAL A 49 0.62 38.75 -10.05
CA VAL A 49 -0.73 38.18 -9.99
C VAL A 49 -0.95 37.19 -11.14
N GLY A 50 -0.45 37.51 -12.34
CA GLY A 50 -0.52 36.59 -13.49
C GLY A 50 0.26 35.29 -13.24
N LEU A 51 1.50 35.39 -12.74
CA LEU A 51 2.33 34.22 -12.43
C LEU A 51 1.73 33.38 -11.29
N THR A 52 1.25 34.01 -10.21
CA THR A 52 0.59 33.28 -9.10
C THR A 52 -0.68 32.60 -9.58
N GLY A 53 -1.45 33.24 -10.46
CA GLY A 53 -2.64 32.66 -11.10
C GLY A 53 -2.30 31.41 -11.93
N VAL A 54 -1.24 31.48 -12.76
CA VAL A 54 -0.76 30.36 -13.55
C VAL A 54 -0.28 29.20 -12.64
N PHE A 55 0.51 29.49 -11.61
CA PHE A 55 0.93 28.46 -10.64
C PHE A 55 -0.25 27.84 -9.91
N PHE A 56 -1.27 28.64 -9.56
CA PHE A 56 -2.49 28.14 -8.94
C PHE A 56 -3.30 27.25 -9.90
N LEU A 57 -3.39 27.60 -11.16
CA LEU A 57 -4.04 26.78 -12.20
C LEU A 57 -3.26 25.46 -12.43
N ILE A 58 -1.93 25.50 -12.46
CA ILE A 58 -1.09 24.29 -12.56
C ILE A 58 -1.29 23.41 -11.32
N TYR A 59 -1.35 24.00 -10.14
CA TYR A 59 -1.64 23.30 -8.89
C TYR A 59 -3.03 22.64 -8.90
N LEU A 60 -4.06 23.36 -9.33
CA LEU A 60 -5.41 22.82 -9.48
C LEU A 60 -5.48 21.71 -10.52
N TYR A 61 -4.82 21.89 -11.67
CA TYR A 61 -4.74 20.86 -12.73
C TYR A 61 -3.99 19.62 -12.23
N SER A 62 -2.87 19.78 -11.56
CA SER A 62 -2.08 18.71 -10.96
C SER A 62 -2.85 17.93 -9.88
N ASN A 63 -3.61 18.64 -9.04
CA ASN A 63 -4.49 18.02 -8.03
C ASN A 63 -5.75 17.40 -8.64
N SER A 64 -6.32 18.00 -9.67
CA SER A 64 -7.45 17.44 -10.42
C SER A 64 -7.06 16.17 -11.15
N SER A 65 -5.86 16.13 -11.75
CA SER A 65 -5.30 14.92 -12.39
C SER A 65 -5.08 13.78 -11.39
N LYS A 66 -4.68 14.09 -10.15
CA LYS A 66 -4.59 13.08 -9.08
C LYS A 66 -5.95 12.59 -8.58
N ARG A 67 -6.99 13.43 -8.59
CA ARG A 67 -8.37 13.05 -8.23
C ARG A 67 -9.07 12.28 -9.35
N SER A 68 -8.78 12.59 -10.61
CA SER A 68 -9.43 11.99 -11.79
C SER A 68 -9.14 10.49 -11.92
N ASN A 69 -7.94 10.03 -11.51
CA ASN A 69 -7.59 8.61 -11.62
C ASN A 69 -8.25 7.71 -10.56
N THR A 70 -8.80 8.28 -9.47
CA THR A 70 -9.48 7.51 -8.44
C THR A 70 -11.00 7.45 -8.63
N SER A 71 -11.58 8.40 -9.37
CA SER A 71 -13.05 8.49 -9.55
C SER A 71 -13.60 7.68 -10.73
N ILE A 72 -12.74 7.26 -11.67
CA ILE A 72 -13.15 6.51 -12.87
C ILE A 72 -13.37 5.01 -12.57
N LEU A 73 -12.91 4.52 -11.41
CA LEU A 73 -12.95 3.10 -11.06
C LEU A 73 -14.10 2.69 -10.11
N ARG A 74 -14.97 3.61 -9.70
CA ARG A 74 -16.18 3.23 -8.95
C ARG A 74 -17.17 2.58 -9.91
N SER A 75 -17.07 1.26 -10.02
CA SER A 75 -18.08 0.44 -10.69
C SER A 75 -19.33 0.39 -9.82
N GLY A 76 -20.48 0.82 -10.36
CA GLY A 76 -21.76 0.74 -9.66
C GLY A 76 -22.27 -0.68 -9.37
N ASP A 77 -21.45 -1.70 -9.63
CA ASP A 77 -21.79 -3.12 -9.52
C ASP A 77 -20.99 -3.85 -8.44
N TYR A 78 -20.39 -3.16 -7.45
CA TYR A 78 -19.64 -3.82 -6.39
C TYR A 78 -20.56 -4.55 -5.42
N ASN A 79 -20.26 -5.83 -5.15
CA ASN A 79 -21.01 -6.64 -4.20
C ASN A 79 -20.44 -6.46 -2.77
N TYR A 80 -21.17 -5.74 -1.94
CA TYR A 80 -20.79 -5.44 -0.54
C TYR A 80 -21.05 -6.61 0.44
N THR A 81 -21.39 -7.82 -0.03
CA THR A 81 -21.62 -8.95 0.86
C THR A 81 -20.33 -9.31 1.62
N TYR A 82 -20.31 -8.87 2.87
CA TYR A 82 -19.24 -9.17 3.83
C TYR A 82 -19.82 -9.10 5.26
N PRO A 83 -19.61 -10.10 6.08
CA PRO A 83 -19.05 -11.42 5.78
C PRO A 83 -19.98 -12.25 4.88
N LEU A 84 -19.42 -13.26 4.18
CA LEU A 84 -20.20 -14.13 3.28
C LEU A 84 -21.26 -14.97 4.03
N THR A 85 -21.03 -15.22 5.32
CA THR A 85 -21.98 -15.87 6.23
C THR A 85 -22.38 -14.91 7.32
N ARG A 86 -23.68 -14.72 7.54
CA ARG A 86 -24.19 -13.80 8.55
C ARG A 86 -23.69 -14.20 9.94
N PRO A 87 -23.10 -13.27 10.71
CA PRO A 87 -22.75 -13.54 12.11
C PRO A 87 -23.99 -13.81 12.95
N ILE A 88 -23.89 -14.77 13.86
CA ILE A 88 -24.90 -15.00 14.89
C ILE A 88 -24.56 -14.11 16.07
N ARG A 89 -25.48 -13.25 16.47
CA ARG A 89 -25.29 -12.31 17.58
C ARG A 89 -26.35 -12.54 18.65
N THR A 90 -25.87 -12.80 19.86
CA THR A 90 -26.67 -12.82 21.08
C THR A 90 -26.15 -11.76 22.05
N SER A 91 -26.84 -11.51 23.17
CA SER A 91 -26.36 -10.57 24.19
C SER A 91 -24.94 -10.90 24.69
N ASN A 92 -24.61 -12.20 24.78
CA ASN A 92 -23.38 -12.68 25.42
C ASN A 92 -22.32 -13.21 24.43
N MET A 93 -22.67 -13.41 23.18
CA MET A 93 -21.78 -14.05 22.21
C MET A 93 -22.04 -13.55 20.80
N HIS A 94 -20.96 -13.18 20.10
CA HIS A 94 -20.96 -12.95 18.67
C HIS A 94 -20.15 -14.05 18.00
N THR A 95 -20.78 -14.84 17.14
CA THR A 95 -20.18 -15.97 16.43
C THR A 95 -19.99 -15.62 14.95
N PHE A 96 -18.76 -15.70 14.49
CA PHE A 96 -18.38 -15.45 13.09
C PHE A 96 -17.90 -16.75 12.46
N ARG A 97 -18.32 -17.02 11.22
CA ARG A 97 -17.75 -18.08 10.42
C ARG A 97 -16.36 -17.65 9.95
N ILE A 98 -15.36 -18.50 10.13
CA ILE A 98 -13.97 -18.23 9.70
C ILE A 98 -13.44 -19.38 8.86
N GLY A 99 -12.44 -19.09 8.04
CA GLY A 99 -11.65 -20.04 7.29
C GLY A 99 -10.16 -19.76 7.46
N ILE A 100 -9.36 -20.80 7.32
CA ILE A 100 -7.90 -20.71 7.17
C ILE A 100 -7.47 -21.50 5.96
N ILE A 101 -6.39 -21.03 5.35
CA ILE A 101 -5.74 -21.65 4.19
C ILE A 101 -4.33 -22.04 4.58
N ALA A 102 -3.76 -23.04 3.94
CA ALA A 102 -2.40 -23.50 4.21
C ALA A 102 -1.44 -23.16 3.07
N ASP A 103 -0.30 -22.60 3.41
CA ASP A 103 0.89 -22.65 2.56
C ASP A 103 1.67 -23.92 2.91
N LEU A 104 1.87 -24.80 1.95
CA LEU A 104 2.59 -26.08 2.13
C LEU A 104 3.99 -26.03 1.55
N ASP A 105 4.43 -24.89 1.02
CA ASP A 105 5.71 -24.76 0.34
C ASP A 105 5.91 -25.91 -0.69
N THR A 106 7.05 -26.58 -0.63
CA THR A 106 7.38 -27.70 -1.51
C THR A 106 6.50 -28.94 -1.32
N ASP A 107 5.84 -29.09 -0.17
CA ASP A 107 4.93 -30.21 0.11
C ASP A 107 3.56 -30.04 -0.56
N SER A 108 3.33 -28.90 -1.24
CA SER A 108 2.16 -28.71 -2.08
C SER A 108 2.10 -29.69 -3.26
N LEU A 109 3.26 -30.18 -3.75
CA LEU A 109 3.32 -31.14 -4.87
C LEU A 109 2.76 -32.49 -4.44
N LYS A 110 1.68 -32.95 -5.08
CA LYS A 110 1.06 -34.23 -4.80
C LYS A 110 1.82 -35.39 -5.45
N LYS A 111 2.49 -36.19 -4.63
CA LYS A 111 3.41 -37.24 -5.09
C LYS A 111 2.78 -38.31 -6.01
N ASN A 112 1.49 -38.58 -5.85
CA ASN A 112 0.77 -39.66 -6.56
C ASN A 112 -0.10 -39.15 -7.74
N GLU A 113 -0.11 -37.87 -8.02
CA GLU A 113 -0.83 -37.24 -9.12
C GLU A 113 0.13 -36.35 -9.91
N LYS A 114 0.31 -36.63 -11.20
CA LYS A 114 1.23 -35.88 -12.06
C LYS A 114 0.75 -34.42 -12.22
N ASN A 115 1.68 -33.46 -12.09
CA ASN A 115 1.41 -32.03 -12.29
C ASN A 115 0.21 -31.53 -11.47
N THR A 116 0.09 -32.01 -10.22
CA THR A 116 -0.99 -31.62 -9.32
C THR A 116 -0.41 -31.05 -8.04
N TRP A 117 -0.88 -29.87 -7.68
CA TRP A 117 -0.51 -29.18 -6.43
C TRP A 117 -1.75 -29.10 -5.55
N ILE A 118 -1.55 -29.19 -4.24
CA ILE A 118 -2.61 -29.20 -3.25
C ILE A 118 -2.35 -28.15 -2.17
N SER A 119 -3.44 -27.69 -1.56
CA SER A 119 -3.46 -26.96 -0.30
C SER A 119 -4.65 -27.42 0.53
N PHE A 120 -4.76 -26.94 1.77
CA PHE A 120 -5.85 -27.27 2.68
C PHE A 120 -6.64 -26.03 3.06
N PHE A 121 -7.97 -26.17 3.03
CA PHE A 121 -8.91 -25.17 3.51
C PHE A 121 -9.66 -25.73 4.70
N LYS A 122 -9.54 -25.08 5.88
CA LYS A 122 -10.22 -25.48 7.11
C LYS A 122 -11.16 -24.37 7.55
N THR A 123 -12.36 -24.73 7.98
CA THR A 123 -13.37 -23.81 8.46
C THR A 123 -13.67 -24.01 9.94
N GLY A 124 -14.19 -22.96 10.57
CA GLY A 124 -14.51 -22.95 11.99
C GLY A 124 -15.35 -21.74 12.39
N HIS A 125 -15.40 -21.47 13.66
CA HIS A 125 -16.10 -20.34 14.25
C HIS A 125 -15.21 -19.58 15.22
N LEU A 126 -15.20 -18.25 15.08
CA LEU A 126 -14.67 -17.33 16.07
C LEU A 126 -15.82 -16.84 16.94
N ASN A 127 -15.76 -17.15 18.22
CA ASN A 127 -16.76 -16.79 19.22
C ASN A 127 -16.20 -15.66 20.09
N TYR A 128 -16.76 -14.47 19.98
CA TYR A 128 -16.38 -13.28 20.75
C TYR A 128 -17.40 -13.01 21.84
N ASN A 129 -16.94 -12.93 23.09
CA ASN A 129 -17.74 -12.49 24.21
C ASN A 129 -17.50 -11.00 24.46
N PRO A 130 -18.46 -10.10 24.18
CA PRO A 130 -18.27 -8.66 24.33
C PRO A 130 -18.12 -8.19 25.77
N HIS A 131 -18.67 -8.91 26.75
CA HIS A 131 -18.57 -8.56 28.18
C HIS A 131 -17.23 -8.95 28.78
N LYS A 132 -16.66 -10.08 28.34
CA LYS A 132 -15.39 -10.60 28.84
C LYS A 132 -14.20 -10.18 27.98
N HIS A 133 -14.44 -9.53 26.83
CA HIS A 133 -13.44 -9.23 25.79
C HIS A 133 -12.57 -10.46 25.45
N SER A 134 -13.19 -11.64 25.38
CA SER A 134 -12.51 -12.90 25.13
C SER A 134 -12.95 -13.50 23.79
N VAL A 135 -12.02 -14.17 23.13
CA VAL A 135 -12.22 -14.88 21.88
C VAL A 135 -11.92 -16.35 22.08
N VAL A 136 -12.78 -17.21 21.54
CA VAL A 136 -12.57 -18.67 21.46
C VAL A 136 -12.78 -19.11 20.02
N ILE A 137 -11.83 -19.87 19.48
CA ILE A 137 -11.93 -20.46 18.15
C ILE A 137 -12.28 -21.93 18.30
N THR A 138 -13.28 -22.37 17.53
CA THR A 138 -13.70 -23.77 17.42
C THR A 138 -13.65 -24.19 15.97
N TRP A 139 -13.00 -25.32 15.69
CA TRP A 139 -12.89 -25.84 14.32
C TRP A 139 -14.00 -26.85 14.05
N ASP A 140 -14.44 -26.91 12.78
CA ASP A 140 -15.36 -27.95 12.33
C ASP A 140 -14.74 -29.34 12.51
N LEU A 141 -15.58 -30.32 12.85
CA LEU A 141 -15.12 -31.71 13.01
C LEU A 141 -14.73 -32.37 11.69
N LYS A 142 -15.27 -31.87 10.56
CA LYS A 142 -14.91 -32.33 9.22
C LYS A 142 -13.41 -32.09 8.96
N ASP A 143 -12.75 -33.02 8.28
CA ASP A 143 -11.39 -32.86 7.81
C ASP A 143 -11.25 -31.61 6.92
N PRO A 144 -10.05 -31.00 6.83
CA PRO A 144 -9.79 -29.90 5.91
C PRO A 144 -10.12 -30.30 4.47
N GLU A 145 -10.73 -29.40 3.74
CA GLU A 145 -10.97 -29.59 2.32
C GLU A 145 -9.66 -29.51 1.55
N VAL A 146 -9.43 -30.44 0.63
CA VAL A 146 -8.24 -30.46 -0.22
C VAL A 146 -8.54 -29.67 -1.47
N LEU A 147 -7.89 -28.54 -1.61
CA LEU A 147 -7.89 -27.72 -2.83
C LEU A 147 -6.83 -28.26 -3.79
N LYS A 148 -7.11 -28.24 -5.10
CA LYS A 148 -6.18 -28.75 -6.11
C LYS A 148 -6.08 -27.83 -7.30
N THR A 149 -4.88 -27.78 -7.91
CA THR A 149 -4.65 -27.10 -9.18
C THR A 149 -3.58 -27.81 -10.01
N ASN A 150 -3.57 -27.51 -11.31
CA ASN A 150 -2.48 -27.90 -12.22
C ASN A 150 -1.62 -26.69 -12.62
N TYR A 151 -1.87 -25.48 -12.07
CA TYR A 151 -1.09 -24.30 -12.34
C TYR A 151 0.14 -24.29 -11.46
N ALA A 152 1.31 -24.03 -12.07
CA ALA A 152 2.58 -23.96 -11.38
C ALA A 152 3.58 -23.08 -12.13
N LEU A 153 4.52 -22.52 -11.40
CA LEU A 153 5.68 -21.82 -11.94
C LEU A 153 6.97 -22.53 -11.49
N LYS A 154 7.75 -23.01 -12.44
CA LYS A 154 8.99 -23.77 -12.17
C LYS A 154 8.78 -24.96 -11.23
N GLY A 155 7.67 -25.68 -11.39
CA GLY A 155 7.37 -26.87 -10.60
C GLY A 155 6.84 -26.63 -9.19
N ARG A 156 6.50 -25.38 -8.84
CA ARG A 156 5.86 -25.01 -7.57
C ARG A 156 4.54 -24.28 -7.85
N GLY A 157 3.55 -24.45 -6.99
CA GLY A 157 2.23 -23.81 -7.10
C GLY A 157 1.33 -24.18 -5.94
N LEU A 158 0.21 -23.46 -5.83
CA LEU A 158 -0.79 -23.57 -4.78
C LEU A 158 -0.19 -23.38 -3.36
N GLU A 159 0.80 -22.51 -3.27
CA GLU A 159 1.37 -22.04 -2.01
C GLU A 159 0.55 -20.81 -1.56
N LEU A 160 -0.52 -21.10 -0.79
CA LEU A 160 -1.58 -20.14 -0.52
C LEU A 160 -1.31 -19.34 0.74
N SER A 161 -1.09 -18.04 0.60
CA SER A 161 -0.62 -17.15 1.66
C SER A 161 -1.70 -16.29 2.31
N GLU A 162 -2.89 -16.13 1.69
CA GLU A 162 -3.93 -15.25 2.24
C GLU A 162 -5.34 -15.71 1.84
N LEU A 163 -6.35 -15.30 2.64
CA LEU A 163 -7.76 -15.56 2.40
C LEU A 163 -8.58 -14.30 2.67
N VAL A 164 -9.24 -13.76 1.64
CA VAL A 164 -10.00 -12.51 1.75
C VAL A 164 -11.35 -12.59 1.05
N THR A 165 -12.36 -11.91 1.59
CA THR A 165 -13.64 -11.69 0.91
C THR A 165 -13.59 -10.40 0.13
N PHE A 166 -13.81 -10.46 -1.19
CA PHE A 166 -13.83 -9.32 -2.09
C PHE A 166 -14.94 -9.46 -3.13
N ASP A 167 -15.77 -8.42 -3.30
CA ASP A 167 -16.88 -8.40 -4.27
C ASP A 167 -17.79 -9.65 -4.18
N GLY A 168 -18.07 -10.09 -2.95
CA GLY A 168 -18.88 -11.28 -2.69
C GLY A 168 -18.20 -12.62 -2.97
N LYS A 169 -16.90 -12.64 -3.31
CA LYS A 169 -16.09 -13.83 -3.59
C LYS A 169 -15.17 -14.14 -2.43
N LEU A 170 -14.84 -15.40 -2.22
CA LEU A 170 -13.76 -15.83 -1.35
C LEU A 170 -12.52 -16.04 -2.18
N LEU A 171 -11.50 -15.19 -1.99
CA LEU A 171 -10.27 -15.22 -2.77
C LEU A 171 -9.10 -15.70 -1.93
N THR A 172 -8.18 -16.43 -2.58
CA THR A 172 -6.88 -16.84 -2.04
C THR A 172 -5.76 -16.55 -3.05
N PHE A 173 -4.52 -16.56 -2.60
CA PHE A 173 -3.37 -16.04 -3.35
C PHE A 173 -2.23 -17.05 -3.35
N ASP A 174 -1.77 -17.41 -4.55
CA ASP A 174 -0.62 -18.30 -4.74
C ASP A 174 0.66 -17.44 -4.87
N ASP A 175 1.53 -17.50 -3.87
CA ASP A 175 2.74 -16.68 -3.77
C ASP A 175 3.84 -17.06 -4.78
N ARG A 176 3.70 -18.21 -5.44
CA ARG A 176 4.67 -18.70 -6.44
C ARG A 176 4.30 -18.30 -7.86
N THR A 177 3.03 -18.48 -8.22
CA THR A 177 2.55 -18.19 -9.56
C THR A 177 2.07 -16.76 -9.72
N GLY A 178 1.71 -16.09 -8.61
CA GLY A 178 1.04 -14.81 -8.60
C GLY A 178 -0.45 -14.89 -8.95
N LEU A 179 -1.02 -16.09 -8.96
CA LEU A 179 -2.44 -16.30 -9.22
C LEU A 179 -3.27 -15.84 -8.01
N VAL A 180 -4.33 -15.09 -8.30
CA VAL A 180 -5.46 -14.90 -7.40
C VAL A 180 -6.55 -15.85 -7.81
N LEU A 181 -6.99 -16.69 -6.88
CA LEU A 181 -7.91 -17.79 -7.11
C LEU A 181 -9.21 -17.54 -6.34
N GLU A 182 -10.35 -17.77 -6.96
CA GLU A 182 -11.65 -17.81 -6.28
C GLU A 182 -11.90 -19.22 -5.75
N ILE A 183 -12.23 -19.37 -4.47
CA ILE A 183 -12.66 -20.64 -3.89
C ILE A 183 -14.16 -20.78 -4.10
N VAL A 184 -14.55 -21.78 -4.92
CA VAL A 184 -15.94 -22.12 -5.19
C VAL A 184 -16.17 -23.57 -4.77
N LYS A 185 -16.84 -23.76 -3.64
CA LYS A 185 -16.92 -25.08 -2.97
C LYS A 185 -15.53 -25.62 -2.65
N ASN A 186 -15.11 -26.71 -3.30
CA ASN A 186 -13.81 -27.36 -3.11
C ASN A 186 -12.84 -27.10 -4.28
N ASP A 187 -13.22 -26.23 -5.21
CA ASP A 187 -12.41 -25.91 -6.38
C ASP A 187 -11.77 -24.53 -6.23
N VAL A 188 -10.62 -24.36 -6.85
CA VAL A 188 -9.94 -23.06 -6.99
C VAL A 188 -9.94 -22.65 -8.46
N ILE A 189 -10.54 -21.49 -8.74
CA ILE A 189 -10.73 -20.98 -10.09
C ILE A 189 -9.82 -19.76 -10.28
N PRO A 190 -8.86 -19.77 -11.23
CA PRO A 190 -8.04 -18.61 -11.52
C PRO A 190 -8.90 -17.41 -11.92
N TRP A 191 -8.64 -16.26 -11.28
CA TRP A 191 -9.35 -15.02 -11.55
C TRP A 191 -8.44 -13.99 -12.22
N VAL A 192 -7.31 -13.65 -11.59
CA VAL A 192 -6.28 -12.76 -12.17
C VAL A 192 -4.89 -13.29 -11.88
N ILE A 193 -3.90 -12.84 -12.66
CA ILE A 193 -2.49 -13.09 -12.39
C ILE A 193 -1.80 -11.76 -12.04
N LEU A 194 -1.03 -11.76 -10.97
CA LEU A 194 -0.24 -10.63 -10.51
C LEU A 194 1.22 -10.88 -10.84
N MET A 195 1.86 -9.94 -11.53
CA MET A 195 3.28 -10.03 -11.89
C MET A 195 4.12 -9.19 -10.93
N ASP A 196 5.36 -9.65 -10.67
CA ASP A 196 6.28 -9.02 -9.72
C ASP A 196 6.68 -7.59 -10.13
N GLY A 197 7.04 -6.77 -9.13
CA GLY A 197 7.49 -5.39 -9.32
C GLY A 197 6.45 -4.49 -10.00
N ASP A 198 6.85 -3.80 -11.06
CA ASP A 198 6.01 -2.91 -11.87
C ASP A 198 5.08 -3.64 -12.86
N GLY A 199 5.00 -4.97 -12.77
CA GLY A 199 4.17 -5.81 -13.64
C GLY A 199 4.85 -6.27 -14.92
N LYS A 200 6.12 -5.91 -15.17
CA LYS A 200 6.88 -6.30 -16.36
C LYS A 200 7.83 -7.47 -16.11
N SER A 201 7.84 -8.02 -14.90
CA SER A 201 8.62 -9.19 -14.55
C SER A 201 8.03 -10.45 -15.16
N LYS A 202 8.88 -11.45 -15.48
CA LYS A 202 8.44 -12.81 -15.83
C LYS A 202 8.10 -13.67 -14.61
N LYS A 203 8.33 -13.14 -13.40
CA LYS A 203 8.06 -13.79 -12.13
C LYS A 203 6.67 -13.42 -11.64
N GLY A 204 5.94 -14.38 -11.07
CA GLY A 204 4.70 -14.13 -10.35
C GLY A 204 4.95 -13.27 -9.12
N PHE A 205 3.97 -12.46 -8.76
CA PHE A 205 4.01 -11.63 -7.56
C PHE A 205 3.97 -12.53 -6.32
N LYS A 206 4.91 -12.34 -5.40
CA LYS A 206 4.91 -13.03 -4.13
C LYS A 206 3.92 -12.35 -3.19
N SER A 207 2.64 -12.78 -3.29
CA SER A 207 1.55 -12.25 -2.47
C SER A 207 1.68 -12.77 -1.05
N GLU A 208 1.74 -11.90 -0.06
CA GLU A 208 1.88 -12.28 1.35
C GLU A 208 0.72 -11.83 2.21
N TRP A 209 0.02 -10.79 1.79
CA TRP A 209 -1.15 -10.27 2.48
C TRP A 209 -2.12 -9.60 1.50
N ALA A 210 -3.39 -9.58 1.85
CA ALA A 210 -4.40 -8.84 1.09
C ALA A 210 -5.47 -8.24 2.01
N THR A 211 -6.07 -7.13 1.55
CA THR A 211 -7.17 -6.46 2.24
C THR A 211 -8.02 -5.68 1.25
N VAL A 212 -9.22 -5.30 1.68
CA VAL A 212 -10.12 -4.47 0.87
C VAL A 212 -10.15 -3.05 1.43
N LYS A 213 -9.90 -2.07 0.56
CA LYS A 213 -10.00 -0.65 0.87
C LYS A 213 -10.64 0.10 -0.32
N ASP A 214 -11.70 0.87 -0.03
CA ASP A 214 -12.37 1.71 -1.04
C ASP A 214 -12.78 0.92 -2.31
N GLU A 215 -13.41 -0.26 -2.12
CA GLU A 215 -13.86 -1.17 -3.20
C GLU A 215 -12.71 -1.70 -4.09
N LEU A 216 -11.47 -1.59 -3.66
CA LEU A 216 -10.29 -2.16 -4.31
C LEU A 216 -9.69 -3.25 -3.43
N LEU A 217 -9.28 -4.32 -4.07
CA LEU A 217 -8.46 -5.35 -3.44
C LEU A 217 -7.00 -4.87 -3.46
N TYR A 218 -6.41 -4.70 -2.29
CA TYR A 218 -5.00 -4.41 -2.10
C TYR A 218 -4.26 -5.71 -1.80
N VAL A 219 -3.21 -5.99 -2.55
CA VAL A 219 -2.36 -7.17 -2.36
C VAL A 219 -0.92 -6.72 -2.19
N GLY A 220 -0.29 -7.11 -1.11
CA GLY A 220 1.10 -6.80 -0.83
C GLY A 220 1.99 -8.03 -0.82
N SER A 221 3.28 -7.78 -0.94
CA SER A 221 4.34 -8.77 -0.82
C SER A 221 5.07 -8.56 0.50
N MET A 222 6.20 -9.25 0.68
CA MET A 222 6.99 -9.22 1.92
C MET A 222 7.50 -7.84 2.34
N GLY A 223 7.49 -6.81 1.48
CA GLY A 223 7.83 -5.42 1.82
C GLY A 223 9.31 -5.13 2.04
N LYS A 224 10.18 -6.12 2.02
CA LYS A 224 11.63 -5.92 2.02
C LYS A 224 12.19 -5.96 0.59
N GLU A 225 13.37 -5.42 0.41
CA GLU A 225 14.13 -5.55 -0.83
C GLU A 225 14.40 -7.05 -1.15
N TRP A 226 14.38 -7.45 -2.44
CA TRP A 226 15.00 -8.70 -2.84
C TRP A 226 16.49 -8.63 -2.57
N THR A 227 16.99 -9.65 -1.90
CA THR A 227 18.40 -9.81 -1.56
C THR A 227 18.84 -11.22 -1.88
N THR A 228 20.16 -11.40 -2.08
CA THR A 228 20.79 -12.73 -2.05
C THR A 228 20.62 -13.37 -0.67
N ALA A 229 20.93 -14.65 -0.54
CA ALA A 229 20.94 -15.36 0.75
C ALA A 229 21.90 -14.73 1.78
N SER A 230 22.94 -14.01 1.32
CA SER A 230 23.90 -13.25 2.13
C SER A 230 23.48 -11.80 2.41
N GLY A 231 22.37 -11.34 1.87
CA GLY A 231 21.81 -10.00 2.14
C GLY A 231 22.23 -8.90 1.16
N GLU A 232 22.88 -9.23 0.04
CA GLU A 232 23.21 -8.27 -1.00
C GLU A 232 21.95 -7.84 -1.77
N PHE A 233 21.83 -6.56 -2.03
CA PHE A 233 20.68 -5.99 -2.74
C PHE A 233 20.56 -6.50 -4.18
N GLU A 234 19.37 -6.92 -4.57
CA GLU A 234 19.04 -7.28 -5.95
C GLU A 234 18.08 -6.27 -6.59
N ASN A 235 16.90 -6.04 -5.99
CA ASN A 235 15.88 -5.12 -6.49
C ASN A 235 14.81 -4.78 -5.44
N ASN A 236 13.91 -3.84 -5.79
CA ASN A 236 12.80 -3.40 -4.93
C ASN A 236 11.43 -4.02 -5.32
N ASN A 237 11.38 -5.06 -6.12
CA ASN A 237 10.10 -5.62 -6.60
C ASN A 237 9.13 -5.99 -5.47
N PRO A 238 9.56 -6.60 -4.33
CA PRO A 238 8.63 -6.93 -3.24
C PRO A 238 8.12 -5.72 -2.46
N GLN A 239 8.58 -4.52 -2.77
CA GLN A 239 8.08 -3.28 -2.19
C GLN A 239 7.00 -2.61 -3.08
N TYR A 240 6.55 -3.29 -4.13
CA TYR A 240 5.32 -2.93 -4.83
C TYR A 240 4.12 -3.57 -4.15
N ILE A 241 2.98 -2.92 -4.27
CA ILE A 241 1.67 -3.52 -4.01
C ILE A 241 0.87 -3.57 -5.31
N LYS A 242 -0.17 -4.39 -5.32
CA LYS A 242 -1.13 -4.45 -6.41
C LYS A 242 -2.47 -3.95 -5.91
N THR A 243 -3.18 -3.21 -6.74
CA THR A 243 -4.60 -2.98 -6.53
C THR A 243 -5.37 -3.62 -7.66
N VAL A 244 -6.47 -4.30 -7.32
CA VAL A 244 -7.30 -5.00 -8.30
C VAL A 244 -8.74 -4.52 -8.15
N THR A 245 -9.36 -4.13 -9.27
CA THR A 245 -10.79 -3.78 -9.28
C THR A 245 -11.65 -5.03 -9.29
N ASN A 246 -12.95 -4.91 -9.00
CA ASN A 246 -13.91 -6.03 -9.11
C ASN A 246 -14.05 -6.57 -10.56
N LYS A 247 -13.54 -5.87 -11.56
CA LYS A 247 -13.47 -6.33 -12.96
C LYS A 247 -12.11 -6.96 -13.31
N GLY A 248 -11.21 -7.15 -12.34
CA GLY A 248 -9.89 -7.77 -12.55
C GLY A 248 -8.83 -6.84 -13.16
N GLN A 249 -9.05 -5.53 -13.20
CA GLN A 249 -8.02 -4.60 -13.65
C GLN A 249 -6.95 -4.43 -12.57
N VAL A 250 -5.69 -4.69 -12.93
CA VAL A 250 -4.55 -4.65 -12.01
C VAL A 250 -3.76 -3.36 -12.20
N SER A 251 -3.45 -2.68 -11.10
CA SER A 251 -2.49 -1.58 -11.05
C SER A 251 -1.30 -1.95 -10.16
N HIS A 252 -0.12 -1.43 -10.50
CA HIS A 252 1.14 -1.69 -9.79
C HIS A 252 1.58 -0.39 -9.11
N ILE A 253 1.66 -0.38 -7.78
CA ILE A 253 1.94 0.82 -6.99
C ILE A 253 3.24 0.59 -6.21
N SER A 254 4.21 1.49 -6.36
CA SER A 254 5.43 1.45 -5.55
C SER A 254 5.14 1.91 -4.12
N TRP A 255 5.44 1.06 -3.15
CA TRP A 255 5.36 1.33 -1.71
C TRP A 255 6.74 1.35 -1.04
N ILE A 256 7.79 1.66 -1.81
CA ILE A 256 9.17 1.73 -1.29
C ILE A 256 9.26 2.73 -0.13
N ALA A 257 8.65 3.92 -0.28
CA ALA A 257 8.65 4.93 0.75
C ALA A 257 7.78 4.54 1.95
N GLU A 258 6.65 3.90 1.72
CA GLU A 258 5.69 3.43 2.71
C GLU A 258 6.30 2.33 3.59
N TYR A 259 6.83 1.27 3.01
CA TYR A 259 7.50 0.20 3.74
C TYR A 259 8.74 0.70 4.50
N ARG A 260 9.45 1.69 3.95
CA ARG A 260 10.56 2.34 4.67
C ARG A 260 10.06 3.03 5.93
N ARG A 261 8.99 3.83 5.86
CA ARG A 261 8.41 4.50 7.04
C ARG A 261 7.94 3.49 8.07
N ILE A 262 7.29 2.39 7.64
CA ILE A 262 6.81 1.34 8.54
C ILE A 262 7.99 0.72 9.32
N ARG A 263 9.10 0.37 8.68
CA ARG A 263 10.24 -0.23 9.39
C ARG A 263 11.02 0.80 10.24
N GLU A 264 11.05 2.07 9.81
CA GLU A 264 11.77 3.13 10.51
C GLU A 264 11.16 3.49 11.87
N VAL A 265 9.86 3.19 12.11
CA VAL A 265 9.25 3.38 13.44
C VAL A 265 9.91 2.52 14.53
N LEU A 266 10.56 1.42 14.14
CA LEU A 266 11.38 0.57 15.02
C LEU A 266 12.89 0.92 14.95
N GLY A 267 13.24 2.01 14.27
CA GLY A 267 14.63 2.39 14.06
C GLY A 267 15.40 1.45 13.11
N ILE A 268 14.67 0.71 12.25
CA ILE A 268 15.25 -0.20 11.27
C ILE A 268 15.51 0.58 9.97
N LYS A 269 16.78 0.65 9.57
CA LYS A 269 17.24 1.26 8.32
C LYS A 269 18.00 0.23 7.51
N TRP A 270 18.04 0.42 6.18
CA TRP A 270 18.88 -0.43 5.33
C TRP A 270 20.34 -0.48 5.85
N PRO A 271 20.98 -1.66 5.90
CA PRO A 271 20.57 -2.96 5.37
C PRO A 271 19.64 -3.80 6.28
N GLY A 272 19.17 -3.26 7.39
CA GLY A 272 18.13 -3.90 8.19
C GLY A 272 16.82 -4.01 7.40
N TYR A 273 15.95 -4.93 7.79
CA TYR A 273 14.76 -5.29 7.05
C TYR A 273 13.55 -5.57 7.94
N MET A 274 12.38 -5.60 7.31
CA MET A 274 11.12 -6.05 7.90
C MET A 274 10.36 -6.86 6.86
N ILE A 275 9.85 -8.03 7.25
CA ILE A 275 9.05 -8.91 6.38
C ILE A 275 7.60 -8.88 6.86
N HIS A 276 6.69 -8.61 5.93
CA HIS A 276 5.26 -8.57 6.16
C HIS A 276 4.59 -9.81 5.57
N GLU A 277 3.76 -10.44 6.38
CA GLU A 277 2.83 -11.50 5.97
C GLU A 277 1.43 -11.23 6.53
N SER A 278 1.21 -10.04 7.05
CA SER A 278 -0.09 -9.57 7.51
C SER A 278 -0.19 -8.06 7.37
N GLY A 279 -1.18 -7.62 6.62
CA GLY A 279 -1.51 -6.22 6.43
C GLY A 279 -3.00 -6.06 6.21
N VAL A 280 -3.67 -5.22 7.01
CA VAL A 280 -5.11 -5.04 6.94
C VAL A 280 -5.48 -3.56 7.00
N TRP A 281 -6.44 -3.17 6.17
CA TRP A 281 -7.12 -1.89 6.27
C TRP A 281 -8.36 -2.01 7.16
N SER A 282 -8.48 -1.14 8.14
CA SER A 282 -9.68 -1.04 8.97
C SER A 282 -10.53 0.14 8.54
N ASN A 283 -11.72 -0.14 8.00
CA ASN A 283 -12.71 0.89 7.69
C ASN A 283 -13.25 1.58 8.95
N GLU A 284 -13.28 0.90 10.09
CA GLU A 284 -13.75 1.47 11.35
C GLU A 284 -12.75 2.48 11.92
N HIS A 285 -11.45 2.12 11.91
CA HIS A 285 -10.38 2.98 12.43
C HIS A 285 -9.81 3.95 11.40
N GLN A 286 -10.14 3.76 10.10
CA GLN A 286 -9.56 4.50 8.97
C GLN A 286 -8.03 4.46 9.00
N ARG A 287 -7.46 3.28 9.31
CA ARG A 287 -6.03 3.05 9.46
C ARG A 287 -5.61 1.69 8.91
N TRP A 288 -4.37 1.63 8.49
CA TRP A 288 -3.65 0.39 8.21
C TRP A 288 -3.16 -0.22 9.51
N PHE A 289 -3.14 -1.56 9.56
CA PHE A 289 -2.51 -2.33 10.63
C PHE A 289 -1.62 -3.40 10.01
N PHE A 290 -0.41 -3.53 10.57
CA PHE A 290 0.56 -4.53 10.14
C PHE A 290 1.05 -5.34 11.33
N LEU A 291 1.19 -6.64 11.12
CA LEU A 291 1.78 -7.57 12.07
C LEU A 291 2.98 -8.26 11.38
N PRO A 292 4.16 -7.60 11.36
CA PRO A 292 5.31 -8.15 10.65
C PRO A 292 5.73 -9.50 11.20
N ARG A 293 6.10 -10.43 10.30
CA ARG A 293 6.61 -11.75 10.69
C ARG A 293 8.04 -11.68 11.20
N ARG A 294 8.91 -10.94 10.50
CA ARG A 294 10.34 -10.83 10.77
C ARG A 294 10.78 -9.37 10.79
N CYS A 295 11.74 -9.04 11.65
CA CYS A 295 12.42 -7.76 11.61
C CYS A 295 13.83 -7.81 12.21
N SER A 296 14.76 -7.05 11.63
CA SER A 296 16.12 -6.98 12.11
C SER A 296 16.78 -5.66 11.73
N LYS A 297 17.65 -5.16 12.59
CA LYS A 297 18.55 -4.03 12.27
C LYS A 297 19.79 -4.48 11.47
N GLU A 298 20.09 -5.78 11.50
CA GLU A 298 21.17 -6.38 10.76
C GLU A 298 20.74 -6.77 9.35
N PRO A 299 21.69 -6.93 8.40
CA PRO A 299 21.41 -7.41 7.05
C PRO A 299 20.67 -8.76 7.06
N TYR A 300 19.88 -9.00 6.00
CA TYR A 300 19.23 -10.28 5.78
C TYR A 300 20.27 -11.39 5.70
N ASN A 301 19.97 -12.51 6.34
CA ASN A 301 20.71 -13.76 6.21
C ASN A 301 19.69 -14.89 6.38
N GLU A 302 19.63 -15.79 5.41
CA GLU A 302 18.58 -16.82 5.33
C GLU A 302 18.53 -17.70 6.58
N SER A 303 19.68 -18.14 7.09
CA SER A 303 19.73 -19.01 8.28
C SER A 303 19.41 -18.27 9.59
N LEU A 304 19.73 -16.98 9.69
CA LEU A 304 19.45 -16.19 10.88
C LEU A 304 18.02 -15.65 10.91
N ASP A 305 17.37 -15.51 9.74
CA ASP A 305 16.02 -14.98 9.63
C ASP A 305 15.00 -15.80 10.43
N GLU A 306 15.18 -17.11 10.49
CA GLU A 306 14.32 -18.00 11.26
C GLU A 306 14.19 -17.62 12.76
N HIS A 307 15.18 -16.91 13.30
CA HIS A 307 15.24 -16.48 14.69
C HIS A 307 14.91 -14.99 14.89
N ARG A 308 14.50 -14.28 13.84
CA ARG A 308 14.27 -12.83 13.82
C ARG A 308 12.78 -12.45 13.82
N GLY A 309 12.00 -13.11 14.69
CA GLY A 309 10.57 -12.81 14.86
C GLY A 309 10.33 -11.33 15.22
N CYS A 310 9.23 -10.76 14.72
CA CYS A 310 8.84 -9.39 14.95
C CYS A 310 7.51 -9.34 15.73
N SER A 311 7.59 -9.09 17.04
CA SER A 311 6.43 -9.16 17.95
C SER A 311 5.81 -7.77 18.18
N VAL A 312 5.44 -7.08 17.11
CA VAL A 312 4.86 -5.72 17.17
C VAL A 312 3.64 -5.58 16.30
N LEU A 313 2.66 -4.82 16.78
CA LEU A 313 1.53 -4.34 15.98
C LEU A 313 1.81 -2.89 15.61
N ILE A 314 1.83 -2.60 14.32
CA ILE A 314 2.06 -1.26 13.76
C ILE A 314 0.76 -0.77 13.14
N SER A 315 0.44 0.51 13.37
CA SER A 315 -0.66 1.21 12.73
C SER A 315 -0.16 2.40 11.93
N ALA A 316 -0.81 2.66 10.79
CA ALA A 316 -0.51 3.82 9.96
C ALA A 316 -1.77 4.52 9.45
N ASP A 317 -1.69 5.83 9.23
CA ASP A 317 -2.73 6.60 8.56
C ASP A 317 -2.87 6.18 7.08
N PRO A 318 -3.93 6.61 6.36
CA PRO A 318 -4.15 6.20 4.97
C PRO A 318 -3.00 6.49 4.02
N GLN A 319 -2.19 7.49 4.30
CA GLN A 319 -1.04 7.94 3.50
C GLN A 319 0.31 7.45 4.02
N MET A 320 0.33 6.67 5.10
CA MET A 320 1.54 6.15 5.75
C MET A 320 2.51 7.25 6.25
N TYR A 321 1.99 8.42 6.63
CA TYR A 321 2.80 9.49 7.22
C TYR A 321 2.83 9.42 8.75
N ASP A 322 1.69 9.09 9.38
CA ASP A 322 1.57 8.84 10.80
C ASP A 322 1.64 7.32 11.07
N VAL A 323 2.88 6.82 11.27
CA VAL A 323 3.14 5.41 11.57
C VAL A 323 3.50 5.26 13.05
N THR A 324 2.81 4.39 13.76
CA THR A 324 2.97 4.20 15.21
C THR A 324 3.01 2.73 15.59
N VAL A 325 3.80 2.39 16.62
CA VAL A 325 3.73 1.07 17.27
C VAL A 325 2.55 1.10 18.25
N VAL A 326 1.54 0.27 17.98
CA VAL A 326 0.33 0.18 18.82
C VAL A 326 0.57 -0.69 20.05
N LYS A 327 1.27 -1.81 19.84
CA LYS A 327 1.52 -2.81 20.90
C LYS A 327 2.77 -3.62 20.58
N VAL A 328 3.53 -3.92 21.64
CA VAL A 328 4.51 -5.02 21.62
C VAL A 328 3.82 -6.27 22.16
N ILE A 329 3.95 -7.39 21.44
CA ILE A 329 3.35 -8.68 21.79
C ILE A 329 4.43 -9.51 22.48
N HIS A 330 4.20 -9.90 23.73
CA HIS A 330 5.12 -10.71 24.53
C HIS A 330 4.67 -12.16 24.55
#